data_5ceb12eca821d909b8bb8e7ab4379d5d
#
_entry.id   5ceb12eca821d909b8bb8e7ab4379d5d
#
_cell.length_a   1.000
_cell.length_b   1.000
_cell.length_c   1.000
_cell.angle_alpha   90.00
_cell.angle_beta   90.00
_cell.angle_gamma   90.00
#
_symmetry.space_group_name_H-M   'P 1'
#
loop_
_entity.id
_entity.type
_entity.pdbx_description
1 polymer ?
#
loop_
_entity_poly.entity_id
_entity_poly.type
_entity_poly.pdbx_seq_one_letter_code
_entity_poly.pdbx_strand_id
1 'polypeptide(L)'
;MKKQAPNYIPAIILIVAVIAVTAVCGYFAFRPEKDVIQGQADVTEYRVSSKVPARVAHILVEEGQFVHAGDTLALLEAPEVDAKLVQAKSAEAAAAAQSRKADKGAREEQIRGAYEMWQKAVAGREVMEKSYARVKRLFDEGVATAQKLDEMTAQRDAAIATERAAKSQYDLAKNGAQIEDKQAAAALVHRASGAISEVKSYQKEMVLVAQLDGEVTNIY
;
A
#
# COMPACT_ATOMS: atom_id res chain seq x y z
N MET A 1 86.07 61.48 66.22
CA MET A 1 84.79 61.06 65.61
C MET A 1 85.12 60.06 64.54
N LYS A 2 84.88 58.72 64.78
CA LYS A 2 85.09 57.64 63.80
C LYS A 2 83.85 57.60 62.93
N LYS A 3 83.98 57.87 61.61
CA LYS A 3 82.96 57.59 60.56
C LYS A 3 82.83 56.08 60.40
N GLN A 4 81.72 55.52 60.80
CA GLN A 4 81.39 54.16 60.47
C GLN A 4 81.08 54.13 58.98
N ALA A 5 81.76 53.27 58.23
CA ALA A 5 81.46 52.99 56.80
C ALA A 5 80.13 52.31 56.76
N PRO A 6 79.23 52.67 55.79
CA PRO A 6 77.94 52.02 55.64
C PRO A 6 78.12 50.54 55.17
N ASN A 7 77.51 49.64 55.98
CA ASN A 7 77.61 48.20 55.75
C ASN A 7 76.60 47.81 54.68
N TYR A 8 77.03 47.69 53.42
CA TYR A 8 76.15 47.35 52.27
C TYR A 8 75.87 45.86 52.16
N ILE A 9 76.44 45.01 53.00
CA ILE A 9 76.29 43.56 52.96
C ILE A 9 74.83 43.10 52.97
N PRO A 10 73.91 43.62 53.88
CA PRO A 10 72.50 43.17 53.87
C PRO A 10 71.74 43.62 52.65
N ALA A 11 72.11 44.75 52.03
CA ALA A 11 71.46 45.21 50.82
C ALA A 11 71.82 44.32 49.60
N ILE A 12 73.09 43.86 49.54
CA ILE A 12 73.51 42.93 48.47
C ILE A 12 72.83 41.57 48.59
N ILE A 13 72.70 41.05 49.82
CA ILE A 13 71.99 39.79 50.12
C ILE A 13 70.52 39.86 49.64
N LEU A 14 69.84 40.99 49.92
CA LEU A 14 68.47 41.21 49.55
C LEU A 14 68.28 41.25 48.04
N ILE A 15 69.18 41.89 47.27
CA ILE A 15 69.16 41.97 45.84
C ILE A 15 69.39 40.57 45.22
N VAL A 16 70.33 39.79 45.72
CA VAL A 16 70.58 38.43 45.23
C VAL A 16 69.36 37.51 45.51
N ALA A 17 68.74 37.66 46.68
CA ALA A 17 67.52 36.91 47.02
C ALA A 17 66.37 37.24 46.03
N VAL A 18 66.16 38.51 45.71
CA VAL A 18 65.15 38.94 44.75
C VAL A 18 65.46 38.38 43.35
N ILE A 19 66.69 38.42 42.89
CA ILE A 19 67.08 37.86 41.61
C ILE A 19 66.87 36.33 41.57
N ALA A 20 67.20 35.63 42.65
CA ALA A 20 66.98 34.21 42.77
C ALA A 20 65.49 33.86 42.74
N VAL A 21 64.64 34.58 43.40
CA VAL A 21 63.19 34.39 43.41
C VAL A 21 62.60 34.65 41.99
N THR A 22 63.02 35.77 41.36
CA THR A 22 62.57 36.10 40.01
C THR A 22 63.03 35.07 38.99
N ALA A 23 64.23 34.53 39.08
CA ALA A 23 64.77 33.47 38.21
C ALA A 23 63.98 32.15 38.40
N VAL A 24 63.66 31.78 39.63
CA VAL A 24 62.85 30.58 39.94
C VAL A 24 61.43 30.77 39.45
N CYS A 25 60.77 31.88 39.64
CA CYS A 25 59.47 32.18 39.12
C CYS A 25 59.47 32.16 37.57
N GLY A 26 60.47 32.76 36.94
CA GLY A 26 60.63 32.72 35.50
C GLY A 26 60.77 31.28 34.96
N TYR A 27 61.60 30.45 35.60
CA TYR A 27 61.74 29.04 35.22
C TYR A 27 60.47 28.25 35.30
N PHE A 28 59.61 28.45 36.30
CA PHE A 28 58.31 27.82 36.43
C PHE A 28 57.28 28.39 35.45
N ALA A 29 57.31 29.69 35.20
CA ALA A 29 56.36 30.34 34.28
C ALA A 29 56.63 30.02 32.81
N PHE A 30 57.90 29.79 32.41
CA PHE A 30 58.30 29.46 31.05
C PHE A 30 58.56 27.95 30.84
N ARG A 31 58.07 27.09 31.76
CA ARG A 31 58.12 25.67 31.48
C ARG A 31 57.18 25.38 30.28
N PRO A 32 57.65 24.78 29.18
CA PRO A 32 56.80 24.40 28.08
C PRO A 32 55.81 23.36 28.62
N GLU A 33 54.51 23.66 28.49
CA GLU A 33 53.47 22.66 28.72
C GLU A 33 53.67 21.52 27.72
N LYS A 34 53.50 20.28 28.21
CA LYS A 34 53.59 19.12 27.31
C LYS A 34 52.44 19.24 26.30
N ASP A 35 52.74 19.38 25.03
CA ASP A 35 51.76 19.31 23.94
C ASP A 35 51.00 17.97 24.05
N VAL A 36 49.80 17.99 24.59
CA VAL A 36 48.88 16.84 24.60
C VAL A 36 48.13 16.91 23.29
N ILE A 37 48.53 16.09 22.33
CA ILE A 37 47.77 15.90 21.11
C ILE A 37 46.54 15.08 21.49
N GLN A 38 45.38 15.73 21.51
CA GLN A 38 44.06 15.09 21.68
C GLN A 38 43.60 14.70 20.31
N GLY A 39 43.52 13.40 20.02
CA GLY A 39 42.89 12.84 18.84
C GLY A 39 41.52 12.30 19.26
N GLN A 40 40.46 12.62 18.51
CA GLN A 40 39.17 11.99 18.60
C GLN A 40 39.04 11.01 17.43
N ALA A 41 38.87 9.73 17.73
CA ALA A 41 38.50 8.75 16.71
C ALA A 41 36.98 8.84 16.51
N ASP A 42 36.55 9.25 15.34
CA ASP A 42 35.14 9.26 14.94
C ASP A 42 34.87 7.96 14.17
N VAL A 43 33.95 7.17 14.67
CA VAL A 43 33.52 5.91 14.05
C VAL A 43 32.10 6.11 13.53
N THR A 44 31.88 5.76 12.28
CA THR A 44 30.53 5.79 11.71
C THR A 44 29.70 4.66 12.31
N GLU A 45 28.76 5.01 13.17
CA GLU A 45 27.79 4.05 13.69
C GLU A 45 26.58 3.97 12.77
N TYR A 46 26.19 2.75 12.43
CA TYR A 46 24.97 2.46 11.69
C TYR A 46 23.96 1.73 12.59
N ARG A 47 22.82 2.38 12.85
CA ARG A 47 21.80 1.80 13.72
C ARG A 47 20.77 1.03 12.90
N VAL A 48 20.65 -0.26 13.16
CA VAL A 48 19.63 -1.13 12.57
C VAL A 48 18.44 -1.18 13.51
N SER A 49 17.26 -0.82 13.01
CA SER A 49 16.01 -0.85 13.77
C SER A 49 14.86 -1.29 12.89
N SER A 50 13.85 -1.90 13.51
CA SER A 50 12.61 -2.25 12.80
C SER A 50 11.76 -1.02 12.51
N LYS A 51 11.14 -0.97 11.34
CA LYS A 51 10.12 0.03 10.97
C LYS A 51 8.73 -0.34 11.47
N VAL A 52 8.54 -1.58 11.92
CA VAL A 52 7.26 -2.13 12.36
C VAL A 52 7.33 -2.44 13.84
N PRO A 53 6.30 -2.10 14.65
CA PRO A 53 6.21 -2.53 16.03
C PRO A 53 6.19 -4.06 16.07
N ALA A 54 7.18 -4.65 16.72
CA ALA A 54 7.33 -6.10 16.81
C ALA A 54 8.04 -6.48 18.10
N ARG A 55 7.94 -7.75 18.50
CA ARG A 55 8.73 -8.32 19.61
C ARG A 55 9.97 -8.97 19.04
N VAL A 56 11.08 -8.87 19.75
CA VAL A 56 12.29 -9.61 19.42
C VAL A 56 12.06 -11.07 19.80
N ALA A 57 12.04 -11.96 18.81
CA ALA A 57 11.92 -13.39 19.01
C ALA A 57 13.30 -14.00 19.32
N HIS A 58 14.28 -13.70 18.46
CA HIS A 58 15.65 -14.22 18.60
C HIS A 58 16.65 -13.17 18.12
N ILE A 59 17.74 -13.02 18.87
CA ILE A 59 18.93 -12.30 18.47
C ILE A 59 19.95 -13.35 18.06
N LEU A 60 20.54 -13.21 16.87
CA LEU A 60 21.41 -14.21 16.25
C LEU A 60 22.88 -13.79 16.26
N VAL A 61 23.20 -12.62 16.79
CA VAL A 61 24.55 -12.04 16.86
C VAL A 61 24.89 -11.62 18.28
N GLU A 62 26.18 -11.51 18.58
CA GLU A 62 26.71 -11.09 19.87
C GLU A 62 27.46 -9.76 19.71
N GLU A 63 27.58 -8.97 20.80
CA GLU A 63 28.40 -7.77 20.83
C GLU A 63 29.87 -8.13 20.56
N GLY A 64 30.56 -7.35 19.71
CA GLY A 64 31.92 -7.62 19.26
C GLY A 64 32.01 -8.60 18.09
N GLN A 65 30.88 -9.15 17.60
CA GLN A 65 30.88 -10.03 16.43
C GLN A 65 30.99 -9.24 15.13
N PHE A 66 31.84 -9.70 14.22
CA PHE A 66 31.91 -9.17 12.87
C PHE A 66 30.81 -9.78 11.99
N VAL A 67 30.06 -8.94 11.26
CA VAL A 67 28.95 -9.30 10.38
C VAL A 67 29.16 -8.75 8.99
N HIS A 68 28.65 -9.47 7.99
CA HIS A 68 28.68 -9.05 6.59
C HIS A 68 27.32 -8.49 6.16
N ALA A 69 27.33 -7.66 5.15
CA ALA A 69 26.10 -7.16 4.54
C ALA A 69 25.20 -8.33 4.07
N GLY A 70 23.97 -8.35 4.55
CA GLY A 70 22.99 -9.42 4.30
C GLY A 70 22.88 -10.47 5.43
N ASP A 71 23.77 -10.47 6.42
CA ASP A 71 23.66 -11.37 7.57
C ASP A 71 22.42 -11.02 8.42
N THR A 72 21.73 -12.05 8.90
CA THR A 72 20.56 -11.88 9.76
C THR A 72 21.01 -11.59 11.19
N LEU A 73 20.65 -10.40 11.69
CA LEU A 73 21.00 -9.94 13.03
C LEU A 73 19.98 -10.38 14.08
N ALA A 74 18.70 -10.21 13.76
CA ALA A 74 17.62 -10.60 14.67
C ALA A 74 16.35 -10.99 13.89
N LEU A 75 15.57 -11.85 14.50
CA LEU A 75 14.23 -12.24 14.07
C LEU A 75 13.21 -11.58 14.99
N LEU A 76 12.24 -10.92 14.37
CA LEU A 76 11.13 -10.28 15.06
C LEU A 76 9.84 -11.08 14.88
N GLU A 77 8.94 -10.96 15.83
CA GLU A 77 7.61 -11.55 15.80
C GLU A 77 6.55 -10.46 15.97
N ALA A 78 5.60 -10.45 15.06
CA ALA A 78 4.47 -9.50 15.08
C ALA A 78 3.18 -10.23 14.67
N PRO A 79 2.48 -10.88 15.62
CA PRO A 79 1.22 -11.58 15.36
C PRO A 79 0.15 -10.71 14.69
N GLU A 80 0.19 -9.39 14.93
CA GLU A 80 -0.71 -8.44 14.31
C GLU A 80 -0.49 -8.34 12.78
N VAL A 81 0.75 -8.47 12.32
CA VAL A 81 1.10 -8.48 10.88
C VAL A 81 0.56 -9.74 10.22
N ASP A 82 0.67 -10.88 10.87
CA ASP A 82 0.13 -12.15 10.37
C ASP A 82 -1.39 -12.12 10.31
N ALA A 83 -2.05 -11.58 11.34
CA ALA A 83 -3.50 -11.38 11.35
C ALA A 83 -3.96 -10.45 10.21
N LYS A 84 -3.24 -9.34 9.97
CA LYS A 84 -3.48 -8.44 8.83
C LYS A 84 -3.30 -9.13 7.49
N LEU A 85 -2.31 -10.03 7.35
CA LEU A 85 -2.12 -10.81 6.13
C LEU A 85 -3.32 -11.72 5.85
N VAL A 86 -3.83 -12.42 6.87
CA VAL A 86 -5.03 -13.25 6.74
C VAL A 86 -6.24 -12.40 6.35
N GLN A 87 -6.42 -11.24 6.97
CA GLN A 87 -7.49 -10.30 6.64
C GLN A 87 -7.38 -9.81 5.18
N ALA A 88 -6.18 -9.40 4.74
CA ALA A 88 -5.95 -8.92 3.37
C ALA A 88 -6.20 -10.02 2.32
N LYS A 89 -5.77 -11.26 2.58
CA LYS A 89 -6.06 -12.43 1.73
C LYS A 89 -7.56 -12.72 1.63
N SER A 90 -8.28 -12.59 2.75
CA SER A 90 -9.74 -12.79 2.78
C SER A 90 -10.46 -11.71 1.97
N ALA A 91 -10.00 -10.46 2.05
CA ALA A 91 -10.53 -9.35 1.25
C ALA A 91 -10.25 -9.55 -0.25
N GLU A 92 -9.06 -10.03 -0.63
CA GLU A 92 -8.75 -10.37 -2.02
C GLU A 92 -9.65 -11.50 -2.54
N ALA A 93 -9.85 -12.56 -1.76
CA ALA A 93 -10.72 -13.67 -2.13
C ALA A 93 -12.17 -13.21 -2.35
N ALA A 94 -12.68 -12.31 -1.50
CA ALA A 94 -14.01 -11.71 -1.64
C ALA A 94 -14.10 -10.84 -2.92
N ALA A 95 -13.13 -9.97 -3.16
CA ALA A 95 -13.06 -9.14 -4.36
C ALA A 95 -12.96 -10.00 -5.63
N ALA A 96 -12.14 -11.05 -5.62
CA ALA A 96 -12.02 -12.00 -6.73
C ALA A 96 -13.33 -12.76 -6.99
N ALA A 97 -14.08 -13.12 -5.94
CA ALA A 97 -15.40 -13.73 -6.10
C ALA A 97 -16.39 -12.76 -6.75
N GLN A 98 -16.35 -11.48 -6.40
CA GLN A 98 -17.19 -10.44 -7.00
C GLN A 98 -16.82 -10.19 -8.46
N SER A 99 -15.53 -10.15 -8.80
CA SER A 99 -15.07 -10.03 -10.19
C SER A 99 -15.55 -11.22 -11.05
N ARG A 100 -15.37 -12.45 -10.55
CA ARG A 100 -15.89 -13.64 -11.24
C ARG A 100 -17.42 -13.60 -11.44
N LYS A 101 -18.16 -13.03 -10.46
CA LYS A 101 -19.62 -12.86 -10.61
C LYS A 101 -19.96 -11.85 -11.69
N ALA A 102 -19.24 -10.73 -11.77
CA ALA A 102 -19.42 -9.74 -12.82
C ALA A 102 -19.06 -10.30 -14.22
N ASP A 103 -18.00 -11.09 -14.30
CA ASP A 103 -17.58 -11.72 -15.57
C ASP A 103 -18.56 -12.78 -16.06
N LYS A 104 -19.09 -13.60 -15.16
CA LYS A 104 -20.10 -14.62 -15.50
C LYS A 104 -21.43 -14.02 -15.97
N GLY A 105 -21.76 -12.81 -15.49
CA GLY A 105 -23.02 -12.14 -15.82
C GLY A 105 -24.24 -12.85 -15.23
N ALA A 106 -25.36 -12.82 -15.97
CA ALA A 106 -26.61 -13.47 -15.55
C ALA A 106 -26.47 -15.00 -15.56
N ARG A 107 -27.24 -15.66 -14.71
CA ARG A 107 -27.28 -17.13 -14.67
C ARG A 107 -27.93 -17.68 -15.93
N GLU A 108 -27.51 -18.87 -16.37
CA GLU A 108 -28.08 -19.53 -17.56
C GLU A 108 -29.60 -19.70 -17.50
N GLU A 109 -30.13 -19.97 -16.30
CA GLU A 109 -31.58 -20.07 -16.08
C GLU A 109 -32.31 -18.74 -16.31
N GLN A 110 -31.69 -17.62 -15.96
CA GLN A 110 -32.24 -16.27 -16.19
C GLN A 110 -32.23 -15.93 -17.68
N ILE A 111 -31.13 -16.24 -18.36
CA ILE A 111 -31.00 -16.05 -19.82
C ILE A 111 -32.04 -16.90 -20.54
N ARG A 112 -32.20 -18.18 -20.18
CA ARG A 112 -33.18 -19.09 -20.74
C ARG A 112 -34.62 -18.62 -20.49
N GLY A 113 -34.94 -18.21 -19.26
CA GLY A 113 -36.23 -17.65 -18.92
C GLY A 113 -36.61 -16.42 -19.75
N ALA A 114 -35.65 -15.48 -19.90
CA ALA A 114 -35.84 -14.30 -20.76
C ALA A 114 -36.01 -14.67 -22.24
N TYR A 115 -35.28 -15.67 -22.74
CA TYR A 115 -35.42 -16.21 -24.10
C TYR A 115 -36.82 -16.79 -24.34
N GLU A 116 -37.34 -17.60 -23.42
CA GLU A 116 -38.67 -18.18 -23.53
C GLU A 116 -39.77 -17.10 -23.50
N MET A 117 -39.60 -16.06 -22.69
CA MET A 117 -40.51 -14.90 -22.71
C MET A 117 -40.48 -14.17 -24.04
N TRP A 118 -39.30 -13.99 -24.63
CA TRP A 118 -39.19 -13.41 -25.98
C TRP A 118 -39.85 -14.31 -27.02
N GLN A 119 -39.62 -15.65 -27.04
CA GLN A 119 -40.25 -16.58 -27.96
C GLN A 119 -41.80 -16.56 -27.86
N LYS A 120 -42.33 -16.46 -26.65
CA LYS A 120 -43.77 -16.27 -26.42
C LYS A 120 -44.30 -14.98 -27.06
N ALA A 121 -43.54 -13.88 -26.92
CA ALA A 121 -43.91 -12.59 -27.51
C ALA A 121 -43.83 -12.62 -29.04
N VAL A 122 -42.85 -13.31 -29.63
CA VAL A 122 -42.72 -13.56 -31.08
C VAL A 122 -43.96 -14.31 -31.60
N ALA A 123 -44.34 -15.41 -30.95
CA ALA A 123 -45.53 -16.16 -31.33
C ALA A 123 -46.80 -15.30 -31.23
N GLY A 124 -46.92 -14.46 -30.19
CA GLY A 124 -48.02 -13.50 -30.04
C GLY A 124 -48.09 -12.50 -31.19
N ARG A 125 -46.94 -11.92 -31.59
CA ARG A 125 -46.85 -11.01 -32.74
C ARG A 125 -47.30 -11.70 -34.04
N GLU A 126 -46.79 -12.90 -34.29
CA GLU A 126 -47.15 -13.64 -35.52
C GLU A 126 -48.66 -13.88 -35.66
N VAL A 127 -49.36 -14.22 -34.55
CA VAL A 127 -50.80 -14.38 -34.53
C VAL A 127 -51.52 -13.06 -34.88
N MET A 128 -51.06 -11.93 -34.29
CA MET A 128 -51.64 -10.60 -34.54
C MET A 128 -51.37 -10.14 -35.98
N GLU A 129 -50.18 -10.39 -36.51
CA GLU A 129 -49.85 -10.09 -37.91
C GLU A 129 -50.75 -10.87 -38.89
N LYS A 130 -50.95 -12.16 -38.67
CA LYS A 130 -51.86 -13.00 -39.49
C LYS A 130 -53.31 -12.52 -39.40
N SER A 131 -53.75 -12.10 -38.20
CA SER A 131 -55.09 -11.57 -37.99
C SER A 131 -55.26 -10.21 -38.66
N TYR A 132 -54.30 -9.31 -38.52
CA TYR A 132 -54.28 -8.02 -39.23
C TYR A 132 -54.32 -8.22 -40.75
N ALA A 133 -53.48 -9.07 -41.31
CA ALA A 133 -53.43 -9.32 -42.73
C ALA A 133 -54.75 -9.88 -43.28
N ARG A 134 -55.47 -10.68 -42.49
CA ARG A 134 -56.80 -11.17 -42.82
C ARG A 134 -57.84 -10.06 -42.82
N VAL A 135 -57.91 -9.28 -41.76
CA VAL A 135 -58.87 -8.16 -41.65
C VAL A 135 -58.61 -7.10 -42.70
N LYS A 136 -57.32 -6.82 -43.01
CA LYS A 136 -56.95 -5.89 -44.09
C LYS A 136 -57.49 -6.32 -45.44
N ARG A 137 -57.35 -7.60 -45.81
CA ARG A 137 -57.95 -8.13 -47.07
C ARG A 137 -59.49 -7.98 -47.10
N LEU A 138 -60.17 -8.31 -46.02
CA LEU A 138 -61.62 -8.14 -45.90
C LEU A 138 -62.05 -6.66 -45.99
N PHE A 139 -61.22 -5.74 -45.49
CA PHE A 139 -61.43 -4.33 -45.64
C PHE A 139 -61.26 -3.86 -47.10
N ASP A 140 -60.21 -4.32 -47.78
CA ASP A 140 -59.93 -4.01 -49.18
C ASP A 140 -61.03 -4.57 -50.10
N GLU A 141 -61.69 -5.68 -49.68
CA GLU A 141 -62.84 -6.29 -50.35
C GLU A 141 -64.19 -5.64 -49.98
N GLY A 142 -64.19 -4.61 -49.08
CA GLY A 142 -65.37 -3.89 -48.65
C GLY A 142 -66.27 -4.66 -47.62
N VAL A 143 -65.77 -5.75 -47.01
CA VAL A 143 -66.50 -6.59 -46.08
C VAL A 143 -66.28 -6.16 -44.64
N ALA A 144 -65.08 -5.69 -44.25
CA ALA A 144 -64.76 -5.22 -42.96
C ALA A 144 -64.88 -3.70 -42.81
N THR A 145 -65.18 -3.24 -41.58
CA THR A 145 -65.27 -1.80 -41.28
C THR A 145 -63.90 -1.17 -40.97
N ALA A 146 -63.74 0.14 -41.24
CA ALA A 146 -62.54 0.90 -40.87
C ALA A 146 -62.18 0.77 -39.38
N GLN A 147 -63.20 0.84 -38.50
CA GLN A 147 -63.04 0.65 -37.08
C GLN A 147 -62.36 -0.70 -36.75
N LYS A 148 -62.75 -1.80 -37.46
CA LYS A 148 -62.15 -3.12 -37.26
C LYS A 148 -60.70 -3.23 -37.74
N LEU A 149 -60.37 -2.52 -38.83
CA LEU A 149 -59.02 -2.43 -39.30
C LEU A 149 -58.12 -1.62 -38.31
N ASP A 150 -58.61 -0.50 -37.80
CA ASP A 150 -57.89 0.31 -36.80
C ASP A 150 -57.64 -0.45 -35.49
N GLU A 151 -58.67 -1.21 -35.02
CA GLU A 151 -58.51 -2.09 -33.84
C GLU A 151 -57.41 -3.15 -34.09
N MET A 152 -57.41 -3.84 -35.21
CA MET A 152 -56.38 -4.85 -35.53
C MET A 152 -55.02 -4.24 -35.73
N THR A 153 -54.93 -3.02 -36.25
CA THR A 153 -53.68 -2.30 -36.40
C THR A 153 -53.09 -1.99 -34.99
N ALA A 154 -53.92 -1.45 -34.10
CA ALA A 154 -53.48 -1.17 -32.73
C ALA A 154 -53.03 -2.43 -31.97
N GLN A 155 -53.76 -3.56 -32.14
CA GLN A 155 -53.39 -4.86 -31.55
C GLN A 155 -52.08 -5.40 -32.09
N ARG A 156 -51.86 -5.34 -33.43
CA ARG A 156 -50.59 -5.69 -34.06
C ARG A 156 -49.43 -4.87 -33.53
N ASP A 157 -49.61 -3.54 -33.47
CA ASP A 157 -48.55 -2.62 -33.03
C ASP A 157 -48.22 -2.81 -31.53
N ALA A 158 -49.22 -3.11 -30.70
CA ALA A 158 -49.02 -3.49 -29.29
C ALA A 158 -48.25 -4.82 -29.17
N ALA A 159 -48.53 -5.82 -30.02
CA ALA A 159 -47.80 -7.09 -30.02
C ALA A 159 -46.35 -6.91 -30.49
N ILE A 160 -46.07 -6.05 -31.49
CA ILE A 160 -44.72 -5.69 -31.91
C ILE A 160 -43.95 -4.99 -30.79
N ALA A 161 -44.59 -4.05 -30.06
CA ALA A 161 -43.97 -3.38 -28.93
C ALA A 161 -43.62 -4.36 -27.80
N THR A 162 -44.53 -5.33 -27.53
CA THR A 162 -44.32 -6.38 -26.52
C THR A 162 -43.15 -7.30 -26.89
N GLU A 163 -43.02 -7.70 -28.17
CA GLU A 163 -41.86 -8.48 -28.62
C GLU A 163 -40.56 -7.71 -28.45
N ARG A 164 -40.53 -6.44 -28.87
CA ARG A 164 -39.33 -5.59 -28.72
C ARG A 164 -38.92 -5.45 -27.27
N ALA A 165 -39.88 -5.27 -26.36
CA ALA A 165 -39.61 -5.19 -24.93
C ALA A 165 -39.03 -6.51 -24.37
N ALA A 166 -39.63 -7.66 -24.73
CA ALA A 166 -39.16 -8.97 -24.33
C ALA A 166 -37.74 -9.27 -24.90
N LYS A 167 -37.49 -8.88 -26.18
CA LYS A 167 -36.17 -8.99 -26.77
C LYS A 167 -35.12 -8.17 -26.03
N SER A 168 -35.44 -6.92 -25.67
CA SER A 168 -34.54 -6.08 -24.92
C SER A 168 -34.19 -6.69 -23.55
N GLN A 169 -35.15 -7.37 -22.90
CA GLN A 169 -34.90 -8.10 -21.64
C GLN A 169 -33.97 -9.31 -21.84
N TYR A 170 -34.18 -10.06 -22.92
CA TYR A 170 -33.26 -11.15 -23.27
C TYR A 170 -31.85 -10.65 -23.60
N ASP A 171 -31.72 -9.59 -24.39
CA ASP A 171 -30.45 -9.01 -24.77
C ASP A 171 -29.71 -8.47 -23.50
N LEU A 172 -30.43 -7.84 -22.57
CA LEU A 172 -29.90 -7.40 -21.29
C LEU A 172 -29.34 -8.58 -20.46
N ALA A 173 -30.13 -9.65 -20.34
CA ALA A 173 -29.68 -10.85 -19.62
C ALA A 173 -28.47 -11.50 -20.28
N LYS A 174 -28.46 -11.59 -21.61
CA LYS A 174 -27.39 -12.21 -22.40
C LYS A 174 -26.09 -11.41 -22.35
N ASN A 175 -26.15 -10.09 -22.46
CA ASN A 175 -24.96 -9.22 -22.42
C ASN A 175 -24.31 -9.16 -21.05
N GLY A 176 -25.06 -9.46 -19.97
CA GLY A 176 -24.55 -9.50 -18.60
C GLY A 176 -24.18 -8.14 -18.07
N ALA A 177 -23.17 -8.10 -17.18
CA ALA A 177 -22.69 -6.86 -16.57
C ALA A 177 -22.01 -5.94 -17.60
N GLN A 178 -22.17 -4.63 -17.42
CA GLN A 178 -21.52 -3.62 -18.24
C GLN A 178 -19.99 -3.69 -18.09
N ILE A 179 -19.28 -3.18 -19.08
CA ILE A 179 -17.81 -3.22 -19.08
C ILE A 179 -17.23 -2.44 -17.92
N GLU A 180 -17.91 -1.36 -17.53
CA GLU A 180 -17.55 -0.51 -16.41
C GLU A 180 -17.67 -1.26 -15.07
N ASP A 181 -18.72 -2.09 -14.91
CA ASP A 181 -18.91 -2.92 -13.71
C ASP A 181 -17.80 -3.98 -13.61
N LYS A 182 -17.40 -4.58 -14.72
CA LYS A 182 -16.30 -5.55 -14.77
C LYS A 182 -14.96 -4.87 -14.42
N GLN A 183 -14.72 -3.68 -14.98
CA GLN A 183 -13.53 -2.90 -14.67
C GLN A 183 -13.49 -2.47 -13.21
N ALA A 184 -14.62 -2.02 -12.66
CA ALA A 184 -14.72 -1.67 -11.24
C ALA A 184 -14.44 -2.88 -10.33
N ALA A 185 -15.00 -4.05 -10.66
CA ALA A 185 -14.74 -5.29 -9.92
C ALA A 185 -13.27 -5.73 -10.01
N ALA A 186 -12.64 -5.61 -11.19
CA ALA A 186 -11.21 -5.87 -11.36
C ALA A 186 -10.33 -4.91 -10.56
N ALA A 187 -10.69 -3.61 -10.52
CA ALA A 187 -9.99 -2.61 -9.72
C ALA A 187 -10.05 -2.91 -8.22
N LEU A 188 -11.16 -3.49 -7.72
CA LEU A 188 -11.27 -3.96 -6.34
C LEU A 188 -10.28 -5.08 -6.03
N VAL A 189 -10.08 -6.04 -6.97
CA VAL A 189 -9.08 -7.10 -6.83
C VAL A 189 -7.67 -6.51 -6.77
N HIS A 190 -7.34 -5.58 -7.66
CA HIS A 190 -6.05 -4.90 -7.64
C HIS A 190 -5.79 -4.14 -6.33
N ARG A 191 -6.79 -3.46 -5.81
CA ARG A 191 -6.69 -2.78 -4.51
C ARG A 191 -6.41 -3.77 -3.37
N ALA A 192 -7.12 -4.90 -3.35
CA ALA A 192 -6.93 -5.93 -2.33
C ALA A 192 -5.56 -6.61 -2.44
N SER A 193 -5.06 -6.86 -3.67
CA SER A 193 -3.71 -7.40 -3.88
C SER A 193 -2.61 -6.40 -3.48
N GLY A 194 -2.86 -5.10 -3.65
CA GLY A 194 -1.99 -4.04 -3.12
C GLY A 194 -1.85 -4.10 -1.61
N ALA A 195 -2.97 -4.27 -0.89
CA ALA A 195 -2.95 -4.44 0.57
C ALA A 195 -2.16 -5.69 1.02
N ILE A 196 -2.23 -6.80 0.28
CA ILE A 196 -1.39 -7.97 0.55
C ILE A 196 0.10 -7.64 0.36
N SER A 197 0.44 -6.90 -0.71
CA SER A 197 1.82 -6.51 -0.98
C SER A 197 2.38 -5.60 0.10
N GLU A 198 1.58 -4.69 0.63
CA GLU A 198 1.93 -3.84 1.76
C GLU A 198 2.25 -4.68 3.00
N VAL A 199 1.37 -5.60 3.40
CA VAL A 199 1.59 -6.46 4.57
C VAL A 199 2.80 -7.38 4.38
N LYS A 200 3.03 -7.90 3.17
CA LYS A 200 4.24 -8.67 2.84
C LYS A 200 5.52 -7.84 2.96
N SER A 201 5.45 -6.53 2.67
CA SER A 201 6.59 -5.64 2.91
C SER A 201 6.90 -5.52 4.40
N TYR A 202 5.87 -5.41 5.25
CA TYR A 202 6.07 -5.44 6.70
C TYR A 202 6.64 -6.76 7.20
N GLN A 203 6.22 -7.91 6.64
CA GLN A 203 6.81 -9.21 6.98
C GLN A 203 8.30 -9.30 6.65
N LYS A 204 8.77 -8.66 5.56
CA LYS A 204 10.21 -8.62 5.24
C LYS A 204 11.00 -7.80 6.26
N GLU A 205 10.41 -6.76 6.83
CA GLU A 205 11.04 -5.93 7.86
C GLU A 205 11.13 -6.64 9.23
N MET A 206 10.53 -7.84 9.38
CA MET A 206 10.63 -8.65 10.60
C MET A 206 11.95 -9.42 10.68
N VAL A 207 12.72 -9.47 9.62
CA VAL A 207 14.09 -10.02 9.60
C VAL A 207 15.04 -8.85 9.53
N LEU A 208 15.70 -8.54 10.64
CA LEU A 208 16.73 -7.49 10.65
C LEU A 208 18.02 -8.03 10.05
N VAL A 209 18.47 -7.40 8.98
CA VAL A 209 19.71 -7.78 8.29
C VAL A 209 20.73 -6.65 8.37
N ALA A 210 22.01 -7.01 8.40
CA ALA A 210 23.11 -6.07 8.29
C ALA A 210 23.08 -5.45 6.89
N GLN A 211 23.16 -4.11 6.82
CA GLN A 211 23.19 -3.40 5.52
C GLN A 211 24.62 -3.16 5.03
N LEU A 212 25.58 -3.21 5.93
CA LEU A 212 27.00 -2.98 5.68
C LEU A 212 27.82 -4.01 6.46
N ASP A 213 29.06 -4.23 6.00
CA ASP A 213 30.05 -4.99 6.76
C ASP A 213 30.51 -4.17 7.97
N GLY A 214 30.64 -4.82 9.13
CA GLY A 214 31.04 -4.12 10.34
C GLY A 214 31.03 -5.01 11.57
N GLU A 215 31.35 -4.41 12.71
CA GLU A 215 31.34 -5.05 14.02
C GLU A 215 30.11 -4.59 14.83
N VAL A 216 29.44 -5.53 15.49
CA VAL A 216 28.30 -5.22 16.36
C VAL A 216 28.81 -4.58 17.64
N THR A 217 28.55 -3.27 17.80
CA THR A 217 29.06 -2.52 18.96
C THR A 217 28.16 -2.63 20.19
N ASN A 218 26.84 -2.65 20.00
CA ASN A 218 25.89 -2.70 21.11
C ASN A 218 24.53 -3.24 20.68
N ILE A 219 23.85 -3.95 21.59
CA ILE A 219 22.49 -4.50 21.41
C ILE A 219 21.59 -3.89 22.48
N TYR A 220 20.54 -3.15 22.08
CA TYR A 220 19.65 -2.42 22.98
C TYR A 220 18.31 -3.11 23.17
#